data_b29bf75f0e9c29bc2ec9748bb5cb763e
#
_entry.id   b29bf75f0e9c29bc2ec9748bb5cb763e
#
_cell.length_a   1.000
_cell.length_b   1.000
_cell.length_c   1.000
_cell.angle_alpha   90.00
_cell.angle_beta   90.00
_cell.angle_gamma   90.00
#
_symmetry.space_group_name_H-M   'P 1'
#
loop_
_entity.id
_entity.type
_entity.pdbx_description
1 polymer ?
#
loop_
_entity_poly.entity_id
_entity_poly.type
_entity_poly.pdbx_seq_one_letter_code
_entity_poly.pdbx_strand_id
1 'polypeptide(L)' 'MDTVVDARGLACPLPAVEARRALAGVPPGAALVVLATDPEAPIDVAAVAADAGWSFAAERNAAGWRLTLRRPELGRPAPV' A
#
# COMPACT_ATOMS: atom_id res chain seq x y z
N MET A 1 -7.59 -11.88 -4.73
CA MET A 1 -6.52 -12.38 -3.85
C MET A 1 -5.59 -11.22 -3.52
N ASP A 2 -5.35 -10.99 -2.24
CA ASP A 2 -4.54 -9.85 -1.82
C ASP A 2 -3.05 -10.22 -1.82
N THR A 3 -2.23 -9.23 -2.12
CA THR A 3 -0.77 -9.36 -2.08
C THR A 3 -0.27 -8.73 -0.79
N VAL A 4 0.65 -9.40 -0.10
CA VAL A 4 1.24 -8.89 1.13
C VAL A 4 2.73 -8.64 0.93
N VAL A 5 3.18 -7.44 1.28
CA VAL A 5 4.60 -7.06 1.28
C VAL A 5 5.03 -6.80 2.71
N ASP A 6 6.03 -7.52 3.17
CA ASP A 6 6.59 -7.31 4.50
C ASP A 6 7.77 -6.34 4.40
N ALA A 7 7.50 -5.09 4.74
CA ALA A 7 8.49 -4.01 4.76
C ALA A 7 8.87 -3.61 6.20
N ARG A 8 8.59 -4.48 7.17
CA ARG A 8 8.97 -4.21 8.56
C ARG A 8 10.48 -4.15 8.69
N GLY A 9 10.95 -3.19 9.48
CA GLY A 9 12.39 -2.96 9.66
C GLY A 9 13.04 -2.11 8.58
N LEU A 10 12.34 -1.79 7.50
CA LEU A 10 12.86 -0.93 6.45
C LEU A 10 12.62 0.54 6.80
N ALA A 11 13.64 1.37 6.59
CA ALA A 11 13.54 2.82 6.79
C ALA A 11 12.96 3.50 5.55
N CYS A 12 12.32 4.65 5.78
CA CYS A 12 11.86 5.55 4.70
C CYS A 12 13.03 5.85 3.74
N PRO A 13 12.82 5.79 2.41
CA PRO A 13 11.56 5.56 1.69
C PRO A 13 11.35 4.12 1.22
N LEU A 14 12.06 3.14 1.78
CA LEU A 14 12.04 1.76 1.28
C LEU A 14 10.67 1.09 1.32
N PRO A 15 9.80 1.29 2.34
CA PRO A 15 8.45 0.73 2.29
C PRO A 15 7.67 1.20 1.06
N ALA A 16 7.80 2.46 0.67
CA ALA A 16 7.15 2.99 -0.52
C ALA A 16 7.75 2.41 -1.81
N VAL A 17 9.05 2.21 -1.85
CA VAL A 17 9.72 1.58 -3.00
C VAL A 17 9.21 0.15 -3.20
N GLU A 18 9.12 -0.60 -2.12
CA GLU A 18 8.61 -1.99 -2.18
C GLU A 18 7.12 -2.02 -2.57
N ALA A 19 6.32 -1.09 -2.05
CA ALA A 19 4.92 -0.98 -2.43
C ALA A 19 4.79 -0.71 -3.94
N ARG A 20 5.56 0.23 -4.45
CA ARG A 20 5.53 0.60 -5.88
C ARG A 20 5.88 -0.59 -6.77
N ARG A 21 6.88 -1.37 -6.40
CA ARG A 21 7.26 -2.57 -7.15
C ARG A 21 6.16 -3.62 -7.18
N ALA A 22 5.40 -3.73 -6.08
CA ALA A 22 4.37 -4.75 -5.96
C ALA A 22 3.07 -4.41 -6.69
N LEU A 23 2.86 -3.14 -7.08
CA LEU A 23 1.61 -2.70 -7.70
C LEU A 23 1.24 -3.53 -8.93
N ALA A 24 2.22 -3.83 -9.77
CA ALA A 24 1.97 -4.53 -11.05
C ALA A 24 1.41 -5.94 -10.86
N GLY A 25 1.67 -6.56 -9.73
CA GLY A 25 1.22 -7.92 -9.44
C GLY A 25 -0.15 -8.02 -8.80
N VAL A 26 -0.81 -6.88 -8.54
CA VAL A 26 -2.11 -6.85 -7.86
C VAL A 26 -3.23 -6.83 -8.89
N PRO A 27 -4.12 -7.85 -8.89
CA PRO A 27 -5.24 -7.87 -9.84
C PRO A 27 -6.24 -6.75 -9.58
N PRO A 28 -7.02 -6.33 -10.60
CA PRO A 28 -8.10 -5.37 -10.39
C PRO A 28 -9.06 -5.82 -9.29
N GLY A 29 -9.47 -4.90 -8.43
CA GLY A 29 -10.37 -5.17 -7.30
C GLY A 29 -9.69 -5.79 -6.09
N ALA A 30 -8.44 -6.22 -6.21
CA ALA A 30 -7.67 -6.77 -5.09
C ALA A 30 -6.91 -5.67 -4.34
N ALA A 31 -6.30 -6.05 -3.24
CA ALA A 31 -5.54 -5.12 -2.40
C ALA A 31 -4.07 -5.53 -2.28
N LEU A 32 -3.23 -4.52 -2.10
CA LEU A 32 -1.86 -4.67 -1.67
C LEU A 32 -1.80 -4.28 -0.18
N VAL A 33 -1.31 -5.16 0.65
CA VAL A 33 -1.11 -4.89 2.07
C VAL A 33 0.38 -4.76 2.34
N VAL A 34 0.79 -3.63 2.87
CA VAL A 34 2.19 -3.36 3.23
C VAL A 34 2.29 -3.31 4.75
N LEU A 35 3.12 -4.18 5.31
CA LEU A 35 3.44 -4.17 6.72
C LEU A 35 4.70 -3.36 6.93
N ALA A 36 4.66 -2.37 7.81
CA ALA A 36 5.80 -1.46 8.03
C ALA A 36 5.91 -1.06 9.50
N THR A 37 7.11 -0.68 9.90
CA THR A 37 7.39 -0.21 11.26
C THR A 37 7.87 1.22 11.30
N ASP A 38 8.36 1.78 10.18
CA ASP A 38 8.84 3.16 10.13
C ASP A 38 7.68 4.14 10.33
N PRO A 39 7.83 5.16 11.20
CA PRO A 39 6.74 6.13 11.46
C PRO A 39 6.28 6.92 10.25
N GLU A 40 7.10 7.07 9.22
CA GLU A 40 6.76 7.81 8.01
C GLU A 40 6.19 6.93 6.91
N ALA A 41 6.20 5.62 7.08
CA ALA A 41 5.70 4.70 6.06
C ALA A 41 4.26 4.99 5.62
N PRO A 42 3.32 5.33 6.51
CA PRO A 42 1.95 5.65 6.07
C PRO A 42 1.90 6.82 5.10
N ILE A 43 2.71 7.85 5.31
CA ILE A 43 2.74 9.03 4.44
C ILE A 43 3.30 8.66 3.08
N ASP A 44 4.43 7.95 3.06
CA ASP A 44 5.10 7.59 1.82
C ASP A 44 4.29 6.60 0.99
N VAL A 45 3.69 5.61 1.63
CA VAL A 45 2.88 4.59 0.93
C VAL A 45 1.56 5.19 0.46
N ALA A 46 0.97 6.14 1.22
CA ALA A 46 -0.22 6.87 0.75
C ALA A 46 0.05 7.60 -0.56
N ALA A 47 1.24 8.17 -0.73
CA ALA A 47 1.62 8.83 -1.97
C ALA A 47 1.69 7.85 -3.14
N VAL A 48 2.15 6.63 -2.91
CA VAL A 48 2.15 5.57 -3.94
C VAL A 48 0.72 5.24 -4.37
N ALA A 49 -0.20 5.09 -3.41
CA ALA A 49 -1.59 4.83 -3.72
C ALA A 49 -2.23 5.98 -4.51
N ALA A 50 -1.97 7.23 -4.10
CA ALA A 50 -2.48 8.41 -4.78
C ALA A 50 -1.99 8.49 -6.24
N ASP A 51 -0.72 8.25 -6.47
CA ASP A 51 -0.13 8.27 -7.81
C ASP A 51 -0.74 7.20 -8.71
N ALA A 52 -1.08 6.05 -8.14
CA ALA A 52 -1.67 4.94 -8.88
C ALA A 52 -3.18 5.08 -9.05
N GLY A 53 -3.83 6.00 -8.34
CA GLY A 53 -5.29 6.13 -8.35
C GLY A 53 -5.99 5.06 -7.53
N TRP A 54 -5.31 4.48 -6.52
CA TRP A 54 -5.86 3.45 -5.66
C TRP A 54 -6.34 4.04 -4.34
N SER A 55 -7.30 3.39 -3.69
CA SER A 55 -7.71 3.79 -2.34
C SER A 55 -6.66 3.34 -1.32
N PHE A 56 -6.62 4.03 -0.18
CA PHE A 56 -5.61 3.79 0.84
C PHE A 56 -6.24 3.82 2.24
N ALA A 57 -5.80 2.90 3.08
CA ALA A 57 -6.16 2.88 4.50
C ALA A 57 -4.95 2.48 5.33
N ALA A 58 -4.79 3.10 6.48
CA ALA A 58 -3.70 2.80 7.41
C ALA A 58 -4.29 2.39 8.76
N GLU A 59 -3.80 1.27 9.29
CA GLU A 59 -4.15 0.80 10.62
C GLU A 59 -2.87 0.65 11.44
N ARG A 60 -2.89 1.19 12.64
CA ARG A 60 -1.79 1.03 13.58
C ARG A 60 -2.06 -0.14 14.50
N ASN A 61 -1.02 -0.96 14.75
CA ASN A 61 -1.10 -2.07 15.70
C ASN A 61 0.19 -2.13 16.53
N ALA A 62 0.29 -3.10 17.43
CA ALA A 62 1.44 -3.23 18.31
C ALA A 62 2.76 -3.48 17.56
N ALA A 63 2.68 -4.07 16.37
CA ALA A 63 3.85 -4.40 15.56
C ALA A 63 4.23 -3.29 14.57
N GLY A 64 3.43 -2.21 14.46
CA GLY A 64 3.65 -1.12 13.52
C GLY A 64 2.41 -0.76 12.74
N TRP A 65 2.52 -0.75 11.40
CA TRP A 65 1.45 -0.33 10.50
C TRP A 65 1.02 -1.46 9.58
N ARG A 66 -0.28 -1.51 9.33
CA ARG A 66 -0.86 -2.28 8.22
C ARG A 66 -1.44 -1.27 7.23
N LEU A 67 -0.84 -1.18 6.06
CA LEU A 67 -1.17 -0.21 5.03
C LEU A 67 -1.83 -0.95 3.87
N THR A 68 -3.06 -0.58 3.54
CA THR A 68 -3.84 -1.27 2.50
C THR A 68 -4.07 -0.34 1.32
N LEU A 69 -3.61 -0.75 0.15
CA LEU A 69 -3.84 -0.07 -1.12
C LEU A 69 -4.75 -0.96 -1.96
N ARG A 70 -5.94 -0.47 -2.31
CA ARG A 70 -6.90 -1.27 -3.08
C ARG A 70 -6.98 -0.77 -4.50
N ARG A 71 -6.72 -1.69 -5.43
CA ARG A 71 -6.83 -1.39 -6.85
C ARG A 71 -8.29 -1.33 -7.26
N PRO A 72 -8.72 -0.29 -8.04
CA PRO A 72 -10.09 -0.24 -8.56
C PRO A 72 -10.37 -1.43 -9.46
N GLU A 73 -11.64 -1.81 -9.53
CA GLU A 73 -12.09 -2.82 -10.49
C GLU A 73 -12.03 -2.26 -11.91
N LEU A 74 -11.83 -3.16 -12.88
CA LEU A 74 -11.83 -2.78 -14.29
C LEU A 74 -13.18 -2.15 -14.67
N GLY A 75 -13.12 -1.07 -15.47
CA GLY A 75 -14.29 -0.41 -15.97
C GLY A 75 -14.96 0.55 -14.98
N ARG A 76 -14.40 0.74 -13.79
CA ARG A 76 -14.90 1.68 -12.80
C ARG A 76 -13.87 2.77 -12.52
N PRO A 77 -14.26 4.05 -12.48
CA PRO A 77 -13.35 5.08 -12.04
C PRO A 77 -13.00 4.90 -10.56
N ALA A 78 -11.78 5.32 -10.18
CA ALA A 78 -11.40 5.32 -8.78
C ALA A 78 -12.31 6.28 -7.98
N PRO A 79 -12.65 5.95 -6.73
CA PRO A 79 -13.37 6.88 -5.87
C PRO A 79 -12.56 8.17 -5.68
N VAL A 80 -13.24 9.28 -5.71
CA VAL A 80 -12.64 10.60 -5.53
C VAL A 80 -12.67 10.99 -4.06
#